data_c0c7a5ca2ebf1c527456f6eeeb3eb1f5
#
_entry.id   c0c7a5ca2ebf1c527456f6eeeb3eb1f5
#
_cell.length_a   1.000
_cell.length_b   1.000
_cell.length_c   1.000
_cell.angle_alpha   90.00
_cell.angle_beta   90.00
_cell.angle_gamma   90.00
#
_symmetry.space_group_name_H-M   'P 1'
#
loop_
_entity.id
_entity.type
_entity.pdbx_description
1 polymer ?
#
loop_
_entity_poly.entity_id
_entity_poly.type
_entity_poly.pdbx_seq_one_letter_code
_entity_poly.pdbx_strand_id
1 'polypeptide(L)'
;MAATLRTYLELVRFSHTIFALPFAVMAGMIAARVELADDAYVSTLHWVKISAGIIACMATARTAAMGFNRLVDRHIDARNPRTANRHLPQGLLSVGEVQGLVCSSSFLFVVSTLLFLPNWLPLVLSLPVLAWLLGYSYAKRFTSLAHVWLGVALGLTPLAAWIAVRGPAVISDPADMLPALVLAMAVTTWVAGFDTIYACQDASFDNTEQLQSLPSRCGIQNALYLAAFFHFLTILFLLALPRTTPFIGNYTIWAVYGIAGLLVVEHMLISSRDLSRVNQAFFTVNAAIGLVLLSGISIDLWFG
;
A
#
# COMPACT_ATOMS: atom_id res chain seq x y z
N MET A 1 11.17 19.85 -24.55
CA MET A 1 10.76 18.51 -25.03
C MET A 1 9.41 18.19 -24.43
N ALA A 2 8.45 17.69 -25.19
CA ALA A 2 7.18 17.23 -24.61
C ALA A 2 7.43 16.00 -23.71
N ALA A 3 6.85 16.00 -22.52
CA ALA A 3 6.96 14.87 -21.59
C ALA A 3 6.28 13.64 -22.22
N THR A 4 6.97 12.51 -22.18
CA THR A 4 6.44 11.24 -22.71
C THR A 4 5.63 10.51 -21.64
N LEU A 5 4.72 9.60 -22.04
CA LEU A 5 4.02 8.71 -21.11
C LEU A 5 4.99 7.98 -20.18
N ARG A 6 6.13 7.55 -20.69
CA ARG A 6 7.19 6.90 -19.92
C ARG A 6 7.69 7.80 -18.78
N THR A 7 7.88 9.10 -19.02
CA THR A 7 8.32 10.07 -18.01
C THR A 7 7.33 10.16 -16.85
N TYR A 8 6.02 10.16 -17.13
CA TYR A 8 4.98 10.15 -16.10
C TYR A 8 4.92 8.82 -15.32
N LEU A 9 5.06 7.69 -15.99
CA LEU A 9 5.10 6.37 -15.33
C LEU A 9 6.32 6.23 -14.42
N GLU A 10 7.47 6.76 -14.82
CA GLU A 10 8.68 6.82 -14.00
C GLU A 10 8.51 7.78 -12.80
N LEU A 11 7.86 8.96 -12.99
CA LEU A 11 7.56 9.90 -11.90
C LEU A 11 6.79 9.22 -10.76
N VAL A 12 5.72 8.47 -11.10
CA VAL A 12 4.87 7.79 -10.12
C VAL A 12 5.41 6.43 -9.70
N ARG A 13 6.56 6.02 -10.23
CA ARG A 13 7.16 4.70 -9.97
C ARG A 13 6.13 3.58 -10.11
N PHE A 14 5.54 3.49 -11.28
CA PHE A 14 4.43 2.57 -11.55
C PHE A 14 4.77 1.10 -11.22
N SER A 15 6.02 0.68 -11.40
CA SER A 15 6.52 -0.65 -11.01
C SER A 15 6.27 -1.00 -9.54
N HIS A 16 6.18 -0.02 -8.65
CA HIS A 16 5.87 -0.27 -7.23
C HIS A 16 4.39 -0.59 -6.97
N THR A 17 3.52 -0.56 -7.98
CA THR A 17 2.13 -1.03 -7.87
C THR A 17 2.05 -2.50 -7.46
N ILE A 18 3.12 -3.27 -7.74
CA ILE A 18 3.26 -4.67 -7.32
C ILE A 18 3.13 -4.87 -5.79
N PHE A 19 3.36 -3.84 -4.97
CA PHE A 19 3.22 -3.96 -3.52
C PHE A 19 1.77 -3.85 -3.03
N ALA A 20 0.91 -3.10 -3.72
CA ALA A 20 -0.47 -2.89 -3.28
C ALA A 20 -1.48 -3.78 -4.03
N LEU A 21 -1.23 -4.06 -5.31
CA LEU A 21 -2.14 -4.81 -6.16
C LEU A 21 -2.48 -6.22 -5.62
N PRO A 22 -1.53 -7.03 -5.13
CA PRO A 22 -1.85 -8.35 -4.58
C PRO A 22 -2.87 -8.26 -3.44
N PHE A 23 -2.78 -7.26 -2.57
CA PHE A 23 -3.69 -7.13 -1.42
C PHE A 23 -5.10 -6.68 -1.83
N ALA A 24 -5.24 -5.85 -2.87
CA ALA A 24 -6.56 -5.56 -3.43
C ALA A 24 -7.18 -6.82 -4.05
N VAL A 25 -6.38 -7.59 -4.79
CA VAL A 25 -6.84 -8.84 -5.43
C VAL A 25 -7.25 -9.85 -4.36
N MET A 26 -6.42 -10.08 -3.34
CA MET A 26 -6.73 -11.00 -2.24
C MET A 26 -8.03 -10.63 -1.54
N ALA A 27 -8.17 -9.37 -1.11
CA ALA A 27 -9.39 -8.90 -0.43
C ALA A 27 -10.61 -8.99 -1.34
N GLY A 28 -10.47 -8.63 -2.61
CA GLY A 28 -11.54 -8.75 -3.60
C GLY A 28 -11.98 -10.20 -3.85
N MET A 29 -11.01 -11.14 -3.91
CA MET A 29 -11.28 -12.58 -4.09
C MET A 29 -11.99 -13.17 -2.85
N ILE A 30 -11.51 -12.86 -1.65
CA ILE A 30 -12.14 -13.31 -0.40
C ILE A 30 -13.57 -12.74 -0.31
N ALA A 31 -13.75 -11.44 -0.56
CA ALA A 31 -15.05 -10.79 -0.55
C ALA A 31 -16.02 -11.41 -1.58
N ALA A 32 -15.53 -11.68 -2.79
CA ALA A 32 -16.31 -12.35 -3.83
C ALA A 32 -16.72 -13.76 -3.43
N ARG A 33 -15.84 -14.50 -2.76
CA ARG A 33 -16.15 -15.86 -2.27
C ARG A 33 -17.22 -15.84 -1.18
N VAL A 34 -17.16 -14.85 -0.27
CA VAL A 34 -18.19 -14.64 0.75
C VAL A 34 -19.51 -14.25 0.09
N GLU A 35 -19.51 -13.31 -0.86
CA GLU A 35 -20.70 -12.86 -1.60
C GLU A 35 -21.41 -14.02 -2.33
N LEU A 36 -20.63 -14.90 -2.98
CA LEU A 36 -21.16 -16.08 -3.67
C LEU A 36 -21.72 -17.15 -2.70
N ALA A 37 -21.24 -17.20 -1.46
CA ALA A 37 -21.72 -18.13 -0.45
C ALA A 37 -23.07 -17.67 0.16
N ASP A 38 -23.38 -16.37 0.07
CA ASP A 38 -24.66 -15.81 0.50
C ASP A 38 -25.80 -16.02 -0.54
N ASP A 39 -25.65 -16.99 -1.47
CA ASP A 39 -26.61 -17.32 -2.55
C ASP A 39 -26.92 -16.16 -3.52
N ALA A 40 -26.07 -15.16 -3.58
CA ALA A 40 -26.23 -14.04 -4.49
C ALA A 40 -25.86 -14.46 -5.93
N TYR A 41 -26.86 -14.53 -6.82
CA TYR A 41 -26.56 -14.64 -8.25
C TYR A 41 -25.97 -13.33 -8.75
N VAL A 42 -24.67 -13.34 -9.05
CA VAL A 42 -23.95 -12.17 -9.54
C VAL A 42 -23.51 -12.40 -10.98
N SER A 43 -23.92 -11.51 -11.88
CA SER A 43 -23.59 -11.62 -13.30
C SER A 43 -22.09 -11.42 -13.56
N THR A 44 -21.56 -12.05 -14.61
CA THR A 44 -20.16 -11.83 -15.05
C THR A 44 -19.86 -10.35 -15.31
N LEU A 45 -20.81 -9.61 -15.86
CA LEU A 45 -20.67 -8.17 -16.12
C LEU A 45 -20.43 -7.37 -14.82
N HIS A 46 -21.10 -7.76 -13.73
CA HIS A 46 -20.90 -7.14 -12.42
C HIS A 46 -19.47 -7.32 -11.93
N TRP A 47 -18.93 -8.55 -12.00
CA TRP A 47 -17.55 -8.81 -11.62
C TRP A 47 -16.52 -8.07 -12.48
N VAL A 48 -16.78 -7.96 -13.79
CA VAL A 48 -15.94 -7.14 -14.69
C VAL A 48 -15.96 -5.68 -14.27
N LYS A 49 -17.14 -5.10 -13.96
CA LYS A 49 -17.26 -3.71 -13.50
C LYS A 49 -16.50 -3.47 -12.18
N ILE A 50 -16.69 -4.35 -11.19
CA ILE A 50 -15.99 -4.22 -9.89
C ILE A 50 -14.48 -4.31 -10.09
N SER A 51 -13.99 -5.31 -10.83
CA SER A 51 -12.56 -5.48 -11.07
C SER A 51 -11.96 -4.27 -11.80
N ALA A 52 -12.63 -3.78 -12.85
CA ALA A 52 -12.22 -2.59 -13.58
C ALA A 52 -12.20 -1.35 -12.66
N GLY A 53 -13.22 -1.19 -11.81
CA GLY A 53 -13.31 -0.12 -10.83
C GLY A 53 -12.17 -0.15 -9.81
N ILE A 54 -11.85 -1.32 -9.25
CA ILE A 54 -10.72 -1.49 -8.31
C ILE A 54 -9.41 -1.10 -8.98
N ILE A 55 -9.14 -1.62 -10.19
CA ILE A 55 -7.90 -1.32 -10.94
C ILE A 55 -7.81 0.19 -11.25
N ALA A 56 -8.90 0.79 -11.73
CA ALA A 56 -8.94 2.22 -12.03
C ALA A 56 -8.73 3.08 -10.79
N CYS A 57 -9.39 2.77 -9.67
CA CYS A 57 -9.20 3.46 -8.40
C CYS A 57 -7.75 3.34 -7.91
N MET A 58 -7.16 2.15 -7.96
CA MET A 58 -5.77 1.95 -7.53
C MET A 58 -4.78 2.74 -8.39
N ALA A 59 -4.92 2.71 -9.71
CA ALA A 59 -4.03 3.41 -10.63
C ALA A 59 -4.12 4.94 -10.43
N THR A 60 -5.34 5.47 -10.32
CA THR A 60 -5.58 6.91 -10.20
C THR A 60 -5.22 7.44 -8.81
N ALA A 61 -5.59 6.75 -7.72
CA ALA A 61 -5.22 7.11 -6.35
C ALA A 61 -3.71 7.13 -6.16
N ARG A 62 -3.01 6.09 -6.67
CA ARG A 62 -1.55 6.03 -6.62
C ARG A 62 -0.90 7.15 -7.41
N THR A 63 -1.39 7.42 -8.61
CA THR A 63 -0.87 8.51 -9.45
C THR A 63 -1.02 9.86 -8.76
N ALA A 64 -2.20 10.13 -8.16
CA ALA A 64 -2.45 11.33 -7.39
C ALA A 64 -1.51 11.44 -6.18
N ALA A 65 -1.40 10.38 -5.36
CA ALA A 65 -0.58 10.37 -4.15
C ALA A 65 0.91 10.56 -4.47
N MET A 66 1.44 9.82 -5.45
CA MET A 66 2.86 9.91 -5.82
C MET A 66 3.19 11.23 -6.49
N GLY A 67 2.34 11.71 -7.40
CA GLY A 67 2.51 13.03 -8.03
C GLY A 67 2.50 14.14 -6.98
N PHE A 68 1.56 14.10 -6.04
CA PHE A 68 1.47 15.06 -4.95
C PHE A 68 2.70 15.03 -4.03
N ASN A 69 3.18 13.84 -3.67
CA ASN A 69 4.40 13.71 -2.90
C ASN A 69 5.60 14.36 -3.60
N ARG A 70 5.74 14.19 -4.93
CA ARG A 70 6.80 14.85 -5.70
C ARG A 70 6.68 16.37 -5.69
N LEU A 71 5.44 16.91 -5.75
CA LEU A 71 5.20 18.36 -5.68
C LEU A 71 5.57 18.93 -4.33
N VAL A 72 5.10 18.31 -3.25
CA VAL A 72 5.32 18.76 -1.87
C VAL A 72 6.80 18.70 -1.51
N ASP A 73 7.48 17.63 -1.90
CA ASP A 73 8.86 17.39 -1.48
C ASP A 73 9.91 17.91 -2.48
N ARG A 74 9.53 18.59 -3.57
CA ARG A 74 10.44 19.01 -4.66
C ARG A 74 11.69 19.75 -4.19
N HIS A 75 11.57 20.61 -3.17
CA HIS A 75 12.68 21.40 -2.63
C HIS A 75 13.57 20.56 -1.70
N ILE A 76 12.99 19.65 -0.93
CA ILE A 76 13.69 18.68 -0.08
C ILE A 76 14.44 17.69 -0.98
N ASP A 77 13.76 17.17 -2.00
CA ASP A 77 14.33 16.23 -2.98
C ASP A 77 15.54 16.81 -3.71
N ALA A 78 15.53 18.11 -4.04
CA ALA A 78 16.63 18.76 -4.71
C ALA A 78 17.90 18.86 -3.84
N ARG A 79 17.75 18.86 -2.50
CA ARG A 79 18.88 18.91 -1.56
C ARG A 79 19.40 17.53 -1.14
N ASN A 80 18.59 16.50 -1.29
CA ASN A 80 18.98 15.14 -0.94
C ASN A 80 19.75 14.47 -2.10
N PRO A 81 21.03 14.08 -1.94
CA PRO A 81 21.82 13.45 -3.00
C PRO A 81 21.16 12.21 -3.62
N ARG A 82 20.37 11.45 -2.84
CA ARG A 82 19.65 10.26 -3.32
C ARG A 82 18.47 10.58 -4.23
N THR A 83 17.87 11.75 -4.08
CA THR A 83 16.64 12.14 -4.78
C THR A 83 16.78 13.34 -5.71
N ALA A 84 17.93 14.02 -5.71
CA ALA A 84 18.23 15.17 -6.58
C ALA A 84 18.07 14.87 -8.08
N ASN A 85 18.17 13.60 -8.47
CA ASN A 85 18.01 13.14 -9.85
C ASN A 85 16.52 12.87 -10.23
N ARG A 86 15.55 13.23 -9.38
CA ARG A 86 14.11 13.08 -9.67
C ARG A 86 13.66 14.12 -10.72
N HIS A 87 12.54 13.84 -11.37
CA HIS A 87 12.04 14.60 -12.52
C HIS A 87 11.81 16.10 -12.25
N LEU A 88 11.22 16.48 -11.08
CA LEU A 88 10.99 17.88 -10.72
C LEU A 88 12.29 18.62 -10.38
N PRO A 89 13.19 18.12 -9.52
CA PRO A 89 14.49 18.72 -9.27
C PRO A 89 15.33 18.91 -10.53
N GLN A 90 15.27 17.96 -11.48
CA GLN A 90 16.02 18.03 -12.75
C GLN A 90 15.34 18.89 -13.83
N GLY A 91 14.14 19.43 -13.55
CA GLY A 91 13.40 20.21 -14.55
C GLY A 91 12.89 19.40 -15.76
N LEU A 92 12.87 18.06 -15.66
CA LEU A 92 12.34 17.18 -16.71
C LEU A 92 10.82 17.27 -16.83
N LEU A 93 10.16 17.69 -15.75
CA LEU A 93 8.74 18.02 -15.69
C LEU A 93 8.57 19.34 -14.95
N SER A 94 7.69 20.18 -15.44
CA SER A 94 7.30 21.42 -14.78
C SER A 94 6.35 21.14 -13.61
N VAL A 95 6.30 22.07 -12.65
CA VAL A 95 5.35 22.03 -11.53
C VAL A 95 3.90 21.98 -12.04
N GLY A 96 3.58 22.77 -13.09
CA GLY A 96 2.24 22.82 -13.67
C GLY A 96 1.81 21.48 -14.30
N GLU A 97 2.71 20.77 -14.99
CA GLU A 97 2.41 19.45 -15.56
C GLU A 97 2.10 18.43 -14.46
N VAL A 98 2.89 18.43 -13.37
CA VAL A 98 2.65 17.50 -12.26
C VAL A 98 1.40 17.90 -11.46
N GLN A 99 1.09 19.20 -11.30
CA GLN A 99 -0.18 19.65 -10.72
C GLN A 99 -1.37 19.17 -11.56
N GLY A 100 -1.31 19.33 -12.87
CA GLY A 100 -2.33 18.82 -13.80
C GLY A 100 -2.53 17.31 -13.66
N LEU A 101 -1.43 16.54 -13.56
CA LEU A 101 -1.48 15.10 -13.33
C LEU A 101 -2.17 14.74 -12.00
N VAL A 102 -1.84 15.46 -10.91
CA VAL A 102 -2.46 15.23 -9.59
C VAL A 102 -3.95 15.57 -9.61
N CYS A 103 -4.33 16.72 -10.16
CA CYS A 103 -5.73 17.12 -10.23
C CYS A 103 -6.56 16.15 -11.08
N SER A 104 -6.07 15.80 -12.27
CA SER A 104 -6.78 14.88 -13.16
C SER A 104 -6.89 13.48 -12.57
N SER A 105 -5.82 12.94 -11.96
CA SER A 105 -5.86 11.62 -11.32
C SER A 105 -6.75 11.62 -10.08
N SER A 106 -6.77 12.68 -9.28
CA SER A 106 -7.68 12.81 -8.15
C SER A 106 -9.15 12.84 -8.58
N PHE A 107 -9.46 13.58 -9.64
CA PHE A 107 -10.78 13.61 -10.25
C PHE A 107 -11.17 12.23 -10.79
N LEU A 108 -10.29 11.59 -11.57
CA LEU A 108 -10.52 10.27 -12.13
C LEU A 108 -10.67 9.19 -11.04
N PHE A 109 -9.99 9.33 -9.90
CA PHE A 109 -10.18 8.44 -8.76
C PHE A 109 -11.63 8.50 -8.25
N VAL A 110 -12.17 9.70 -8.03
CA VAL A 110 -13.57 9.88 -7.59
C VAL A 110 -14.54 9.36 -8.65
N VAL A 111 -14.32 9.69 -9.94
CA VAL A 111 -15.16 9.21 -11.04
C VAL A 111 -15.13 7.68 -11.16
N SER A 112 -13.97 7.05 -10.96
CA SER A 112 -13.84 5.59 -11.01
C SER A 112 -14.71 4.88 -9.98
N THR A 113 -14.99 5.52 -8.84
CA THR A 113 -15.86 4.93 -7.81
C THR A 113 -17.32 4.81 -8.26
N LEU A 114 -17.75 5.54 -9.30
CA LEU A 114 -19.10 5.42 -9.88
C LEU A 114 -19.34 4.05 -10.53
N LEU A 115 -18.27 3.31 -10.87
CA LEU A 115 -18.37 1.94 -11.37
C LEU A 115 -18.96 0.96 -10.35
N PHE A 116 -18.92 1.30 -9.06
CA PHE A 116 -19.47 0.46 -7.99
C PHE A 116 -20.96 0.69 -7.73
N LEU A 117 -21.59 1.68 -8.36
CA LEU A 117 -23.03 1.93 -8.16
C LEU A 117 -23.86 0.70 -8.55
N PRO A 118 -24.91 0.37 -7.76
CA PRO A 118 -25.55 1.18 -6.72
C PRO A 118 -24.89 1.19 -5.33
N ASN A 119 -23.75 0.51 -5.13
CA ASN A 119 -22.97 0.62 -3.91
C ASN A 119 -22.31 2.02 -3.85
N TRP A 120 -22.88 2.93 -3.04
CA TRP A 120 -22.45 4.33 -2.94
C TRP A 120 -21.31 4.56 -1.95
N LEU A 121 -20.98 3.57 -1.09
CA LEU A 121 -19.93 3.70 -0.08
C LEU A 121 -18.56 4.08 -0.66
N PRO A 122 -18.07 3.43 -1.74
CA PRO A 122 -16.78 3.83 -2.35
C PRO A 122 -16.76 5.29 -2.77
N LEU A 123 -17.87 5.84 -3.26
CA LEU A 123 -17.97 7.24 -3.66
C LEU A 123 -17.82 8.17 -2.46
N VAL A 124 -18.57 7.93 -1.38
CA VAL A 124 -18.52 8.76 -0.17
C VAL A 124 -17.15 8.69 0.50
N LEU A 125 -16.55 7.50 0.55
CA LEU A 125 -15.25 7.29 1.16
C LEU A 125 -14.09 7.78 0.29
N SER A 126 -14.31 8.07 -0.99
CA SER A 126 -13.25 8.52 -1.90
C SER A 126 -12.56 9.80 -1.43
N LEU A 127 -13.29 10.78 -0.92
CA LEU A 127 -12.71 12.05 -0.47
C LEU A 127 -11.86 11.89 0.80
N PRO A 128 -12.33 11.27 1.90
CA PRO A 128 -11.49 11.05 3.07
C PRO A 128 -10.28 10.15 2.77
N VAL A 129 -10.41 9.13 1.90
CA VAL A 129 -9.28 8.32 1.45
C VAL A 129 -8.27 9.17 0.69
N LEU A 130 -8.72 9.99 -0.26
CA LEU A 130 -7.83 10.88 -1.02
C LEU A 130 -7.12 11.87 -0.08
N ALA A 131 -7.83 12.46 0.87
CA ALA A 131 -7.24 13.36 1.86
C ALA A 131 -6.14 12.67 2.68
N TRP A 132 -6.37 11.41 3.11
CA TRP A 132 -5.36 10.60 3.81
C TRP A 132 -4.12 10.36 2.96
N LEU A 133 -4.32 9.94 1.69
CA LEU A 133 -3.25 9.65 0.74
C LEU A 133 -2.39 10.87 0.42
N LEU A 134 -3.01 12.04 0.23
CA LEU A 134 -2.28 13.29 -0.02
C LEU A 134 -1.61 13.81 1.26
N GLY A 135 -2.30 13.73 2.40
CA GLY A 135 -1.81 14.16 3.71
C GLY A 135 -0.50 13.48 4.13
N TYR A 136 -0.28 12.23 3.73
CA TYR A 136 0.97 11.49 3.95
C TYR A 136 2.22 12.30 3.57
N SER A 137 2.14 13.08 2.47
CA SER A 137 3.28 13.85 1.97
C SER A 137 3.81 14.91 2.95
N TYR A 138 3.00 15.28 3.92
CA TYR A 138 3.40 16.24 4.97
C TYR A 138 3.86 15.55 6.26
N ALA A 139 3.61 14.24 6.42
CA ALA A 139 3.78 13.54 7.69
C ALA A 139 5.18 13.73 8.31
N LYS A 140 6.26 13.57 7.54
CA LYS A 140 7.64 13.74 8.01
C LYS A 140 7.97 15.15 8.54
N ARG A 141 7.12 16.14 8.33
CA ARG A 141 7.33 17.52 8.78
C ARG A 141 6.88 17.75 10.22
N PHE A 142 5.99 16.87 10.74
CA PHE A 142 5.42 17.04 12.07
C PHE A 142 5.34 15.75 12.91
N THR A 143 5.54 14.57 12.32
CA THR A 143 5.47 13.31 13.06
C THR A 143 6.48 12.28 12.59
N SER A 144 7.07 11.54 13.54
CA SER A 144 7.91 10.38 13.26
C SER A 144 7.11 9.12 12.83
N LEU A 145 5.78 9.16 12.95
CA LEU A 145 4.89 8.07 12.55
C LEU A 145 4.55 8.08 11.03
N ALA A 146 5.33 8.81 10.22
CA ALA A 146 5.13 8.86 8.77
C ALA A 146 5.13 7.47 8.13
N HIS A 147 5.92 6.52 8.66
CA HIS A 147 5.98 5.13 8.21
C HIS A 147 4.68 4.37 8.48
N VAL A 148 4.07 4.60 9.65
CA VAL A 148 2.75 4.05 10.00
C VAL A 148 1.66 4.68 9.15
N TRP A 149 1.74 6.00 8.90
CA TRP A 149 0.81 6.68 8.00
C TRP A 149 0.81 6.09 6.59
N LEU A 150 2.01 5.81 6.03
CA LEU A 150 2.15 5.10 4.77
C LEU A 150 1.58 3.68 4.86
N GLY A 151 1.84 2.99 5.96
CA GLY A 151 1.29 1.66 6.24
C GLY A 151 -0.24 1.67 6.18
N VAL A 152 -0.89 2.61 6.86
CA VAL A 152 -2.36 2.77 6.79
C VAL A 152 -2.80 3.10 5.37
N ALA A 153 -2.08 3.97 4.64
CA ALA A 153 -2.43 4.32 3.27
C ALA A 153 -2.49 3.08 2.34
N LEU A 154 -1.55 2.13 2.51
CA LEU A 154 -1.61 0.85 1.77
C LEU A 154 -2.62 -0.12 2.40
N GLY A 155 -2.79 -0.12 3.71
CA GLY A 155 -3.79 -0.90 4.43
C GLY A 155 -5.24 -0.54 4.08
N LEU A 156 -5.49 0.68 3.58
CA LEU A 156 -6.79 1.04 3.02
C LEU A 156 -7.13 0.24 1.75
N THR A 157 -6.15 -0.33 1.06
CA THR A 157 -6.38 -1.09 -0.19
C THR A 157 -7.27 -2.32 0.00
N PRO A 158 -6.99 -3.26 0.93
CA PRO A 158 -7.89 -4.39 1.17
C PRO A 158 -9.27 -3.95 1.69
N LEU A 159 -9.34 -2.91 2.52
CA LEU A 159 -10.63 -2.38 2.99
C LEU A 159 -11.45 -1.81 1.82
N ALA A 160 -10.84 -1.03 0.94
CA ALA A 160 -11.51 -0.45 -0.21
C ALA A 160 -11.99 -1.53 -1.19
N ALA A 161 -11.18 -2.57 -1.43
CA ALA A 161 -11.56 -3.69 -2.29
C ALA A 161 -12.73 -4.49 -1.70
N TRP A 162 -12.75 -4.71 -0.38
CA TRP A 162 -13.85 -5.35 0.32
C TRP A 162 -15.15 -4.54 0.20
N ILE A 163 -15.07 -3.23 0.52
CA ILE A 163 -16.22 -2.33 0.43
C ILE A 163 -16.76 -2.24 -1.01
N ALA A 164 -15.87 -2.28 -2.02
CA ALA A 164 -16.29 -2.26 -3.42
C ALA A 164 -17.16 -3.46 -3.78
N VAL A 165 -16.90 -4.62 -3.17
CA VAL A 165 -17.69 -5.85 -3.38
C VAL A 165 -18.91 -5.90 -2.45
N ARG A 166 -18.71 -5.74 -1.15
CA ARG A 166 -19.68 -6.03 -0.08
C ARG A 166 -20.19 -4.79 0.66
N GLY A 167 -20.13 -3.62 0.06
CA GLY A 167 -20.54 -2.38 0.72
C GLY A 167 -21.93 -2.42 1.37
N PRO A 168 -22.98 -2.93 0.71
CA PRO A 168 -24.30 -3.09 1.34
C PRO A 168 -24.29 -4.01 2.56
N ALA A 169 -23.54 -5.13 2.53
CA ALA A 169 -23.42 -6.04 3.67
C ALA A 169 -22.71 -5.35 4.85
N VAL A 170 -21.65 -4.59 4.59
CA VAL A 170 -20.93 -3.81 5.62
C VAL A 170 -21.81 -2.77 6.31
N ILE A 171 -22.79 -2.17 5.60
CA ILE A 171 -23.73 -1.23 6.22
C ILE A 171 -24.68 -1.95 7.17
N SER A 172 -25.14 -3.13 6.80
CA SER A 172 -26.09 -3.92 7.61
C SER A 172 -25.40 -4.64 8.78
N ASP A 173 -24.19 -5.12 8.56
CA ASP A 173 -23.35 -5.77 9.58
C ASP A 173 -21.87 -5.34 9.43
N PRO A 174 -21.38 -4.40 10.24
CA PRO A 174 -19.98 -3.97 10.22
C PRO A 174 -18.96 -5.09 10.49
N ALA A 175 -19.38 -6.20 11.14
CA ALA A 175 -18.51 -7.35 11.39
C ALA A 175 -18.13 -8.09 10.10
N ASP A 176 -18.90 -7.91 9.02
CA ASP A 176 -18.56 -8.41 7.67
C ASP A 176 -17.18 -7.96 7.20
N MET A 177 -16.70 -6.80 7.67
CA MET A 177 -15.36 -6.28 7.32
C MET A 177 -14.19 -6.98 8.04
N LEU A 178 -14.43 -7.87 8.98
CA LEU A 178 -13.37 -8.42 9.83
C LEU A 178 -12.19 -9.04 9.04
N PRO A 179 -12.40 -9.83 7.97
CA PRO A 179 -11.29 -10.36 7.17
C PRO A 179 -10.45 -9.27 6.51
N ALA A 180 -11.12 -8.26 5.94
CA ALA A 180 -10.43 -7.14 5.31
C ALA A 180 -9.69 -6.26 6.34
N LEU A 181 -10.25 -6.08 7.54
CA LEU A 181 -9.62 -5.33 8.62
C LEU A 181 -8.34 -6.02 9.11
N VAL A 182 -8.39 -7.32 9.34
CA VAL A 182 -7.22 -8.09 9.77
C VAL A 182 -6.13 -8.05 8.69
N LEU A 183 -6.51 -8.20 7.41
CA LEU A 183 -5.56 -8.07 6.30
C LEU A 183 -5.00 -6.64 6.20
N ALA A 184 -5.82 -5.61 6.42
CA ALA A 184 -5.38 -4.21 6.44
C ALA A 184 -4.37 -3.93 7.55
N MET A 185 -4.58 -4.50 8.75
CA MET A 185 -3.63 -4.39 9.86
C MET A 185 -2.30 -5.09 9.54
N ALA A 186 -2.35 -6.25 8.90
CA ALA A 186 -1.15 -6.94 8.42
C ALA A 186 -0.38 -6.10 7.40
N VAL A 187 -1.07 -5.52 6.41
CA VAL A 187 -0.46 -4.63 5.41
C VAL A 187 0.11 -3.37 6.06
N THR A 188 -0.62 -2.75 6.99
CA THR A 188 -0.20 -1.54 7.70
C THR A 188 1.12 -1.76 8.43
N THR A 189 1.21 -2.84 9.20
CA THR A 189 2.41 -3.15 9.99
C THR A 189 3.57 -3.61 9.09
N TRP A 190 3.32 -4.39 8.05
CA TRP A 190 4.33 -4.78 7.07
C TRP A 190 4.95 -3.57 6.38
N VAL A 191 4.11 -2.66 5.87
CA VAL A 191 4.58 -1.44 5.20
C VAL A 191 5.34 -0.53 6.16
N ALA A 192 4.84 -0.35 7.38
CA ALA A 192 5.52 0.44 8.39
C ALA A 192 6.92 -0.11 8.70
N GLY A 193 7.06 -1.45 8.75
CA GLY A 193 8.34 -2.13 8.95
C GLY A 193 9.32 -1.87 7.81
N PHE A 194 8.97 -2.25 6.58
CA PHE A 194 9.90 -2.12 5.46
C PHE A 194 10.21 -0.64 5.10
N ASP A 195 9.24 0.28 5.25
CA ASP A 195 9.47 1.70 4.99
C ASP A 195 10.38 2.32 6.07
N THR A 196 10.30 1.85 7.32
CA THR A 196 11.25 2.22 8.38
C THR A 196 12.67 1.76 8.03
N ILE A 197 12.85 0.52 7.54
CA ILE A 197 14.13 0.01 7.06
C ILE A 197 14.65 0.88 5.91
N TYR A 198 13.79 1.19 4.93
CA TYR A 198 14.15 1.99 3.78
C TYR A 198 14.58 3.42 4.17
N ALA A 199 13.91 4.01 5.16
CA ALA A 199 14.21 5.35 5.65
C ALA A 199 15.55 5.45 6.39
N CYS A 200 16.15 4.34 6.84
CA CYS A 200 17.48 4.36 7.45
C CYS A 200 18.56 4.93 6.52
N GLN A 201 18.37 4.85 5.20
CA GLN A 201 19.28 5.44 4.21
C GLN A 201 19.30 6.98 4.25
N ASP A 202 18.21 7.59 4.67
CA ASP A 202 18.05 9.06 4.73
C ASP A 202 18.26 9.63 6.14
N ALA A 203 18.57 8.82 7.15
CA ALA A 203 18.62 9.23 8.55
C ALA A 203 19.48 10.47 8.81
N SER A 204 20.67 10.56 8.21
CA SER A 204 21.57 11.72 8.35
C SER A 204 20.98 12.96 7.67
N PHE A 205 20.42 12.82 6.48
CA PHE A 205 19.76 13.89 5.75
C PHE A 205 18.51 14.38 6.48
N ASP A 206 17.65 13.46 6.93
CA ASP A 206 16.44 13.79 7.69
C ASP A 206 16.79 14.58 8.96
N ASN A 207 17.87 14.22 9.66
CA ASN A 207 18.38 14.99 10.82
C ASN A 207 18.81 16.42 10.44
N THR A 208 19.55 16.58 9.34
CA THR A 208 20.02 17.89 8.88
C THR A 208 18.88 18.80 8.47
N GLU A 209 17.87 18.25 7.79
CA GLU A 209 16.68 18.97 7.32
C GLU A 209 15.56 19.04 8.39
N GLN A 210 15.80 18.57 9.60
CA GLN A 210 14.85 18.54 10.72
C GLN A 210 13.54 17.78 10.37
N LEU A 211 13.63 16.78 9.48
CA LEU A 211 12.53 15.91 9.14
C LEU A 211 12.37 14.83 10.20
N GLN A 212 11.12 14.51 10.52
CA GLN A 212 10.81 13.53 11.54
C GLN A 212 10.59 12.15 10.90
N SER A 213 11.59 11.29 10.99
CA SER A 213 11.46 9.86 10.68
C SER A 213 11.82 9.03 11.90
N LEU A 214 11.42 7.75 11.96
CA LEU A 214 11.84 6.88 13.06
C LEU A 214 13.36 6.81 13.16
N PRO A 215 14.13 6.58 12.07
CA PRO A 215 15.58 6.55 12.15
C PRO A 215 16.22 7.88 12.60
N SER A 216 15.66 9.04 12.22
CA SER A 216 16.20 10.32 12.66
C SER A 216 15.92 10.60 14.14
N ARG A 217 14.82 10.07 14.68
CA ARG A 217 14.40 10.32 16.08
C ARG A 217 15.03 9.37 17.09
N CYS A 218 15.08 8.07 16.78
CA CYS A 218 15.56 7.06 17.75
C CYS A 218 16.88 6.39 17.33
N GLY A 219 17.48 6.81 16.21
CA GLY A 219 18.68 6.20 15.65
C GLY A 219 18.39 4.93 14.83
N ILE A 220 19.31 4.57 13.93
CA ILE A 220 19.14 3.47 12.97
C ILE A 220 18.91 2.15 13.71
N GLN A 221 19.68 1.84 14.77
CA GLN A 221 19.56 0.57 15.49
C GLN A 221 18.17 0.36 16.09
N ASN A 222 17.63 1.37 16.78
CA ASN A 222 16.29 1.29 17.38
C ASN A 222 15.20 1.27 16.31
N ALA A 223 15.38 1.98 15.21
CA ALA A 223 14.46 1.94 14.08
C ALA A 223 14.38 0.54 13.47
N LEU A 224 15.51 -0.19 13.34
CA LEU A 224 15.52 -1.58 12.88
C LEU A 224 14.81 -2.52 13.87
N TYR A 225 14.93 -2.31 15.18
CA TYR A 225 14.15 -3.08 16.16
C TYR A 225 12.65 -2.79 16.07
N LEU A 226 12.26 -1.53 15.86
CA LEU A 226 10.86 -1.17 15.63
C LEU A 226 10.32 -1.78 14.33
N ALA A 227 11.12 -1.80 13.27
CA ALA A 227 10.76 -2.48 12.02
C ALA A 227 10.54 -3.98 12.24
N ALA A 228 11.42 -4.65 13.00
CA ALA A 228 11.24 -6.05 13.36
C ALA A 228 9.97 -6.29 14.20
N PHE A 229 9.66 -5.39 15.12
CA PHE A 229 8.41 -5.44 15.87
C PHE A 229 7.18 -5.28 14.98
N PHE A 230 7.19 -4.35 14.02
CA PHE A 230 6.10 -4.22 13.04
C PHE A 230 5.94 -5.48 12.20
N HIS A 231 7.03 -6.10 11.73
CA HIS A 231 6.99 -7.36 10.99
C HIS A 231 6.50 -8.53 11.86
N PHE A 232 6.82 -8.56 13.14
CA PHE A 232 6.25 -9.52 14.07
C PHE A 232 4.72 -9.37 14.19
N LEU A 233 4.21 -8.15 14.32
CA LEU A 233 2.77 -7.87 14.31
C LEU A 233 2.12 -8.30 13.00
N THR A 234 2.82 -8.11 11.86
CA THR A 234 2.34 -8.59 10.55
C THR A 234 2.05 -10.09 10.58
N ILE A 235 2.99 -10.88 11.09
CA ILE A 235 2.80 -12.34 11.20
C ILE A 235 1.63 -12.69 12.12
N LEU A 236 1.46 -11.99 13.23
CA LEU A 236 0.32 -12.22 14.14
C LEU A 236 -1.02 -11.95 13.43
N PHE A 237 -1.14 -10.84 12.70
CA PHE A 237 -2.37 -10.53 11.95
C PHE A 237 -2.61 -11.55 10.82
N LEU A 238 -1.58 -11.95 10.07
CA LEU A 238 -1.73 -12.96 9.03
C LEU A 238 -2.13 -14.32 9.59
N LEU A 239 -1.61 -14.73 10.76
CA LEU A 239 -2.04 -15.96 11.45
C LEU A 239 -3.48 -15.87 12.01
N ALA A 240 -3.97 -14.66 12.26
CA ALA A 240 -5.36 -14.45 12.68
C ALA A 240 -6.35 -14.50 11.51
N LEU A 241 -5.90 -14.26 10.27
CA LEU A 241 -6.76 -14.16 9.08
C LEU A 241 -7.63 -15.41 8.85
N PRO A 242 -7.14 -16.66 8.98
CA PRO A 242 -7.97 -17.87 8.82
C PRO A 242 -9.11 -18.00 9.83
N ARG A 243 -9.06 -17.24 10.94
CA ARG A 243 -10.14 -17.24 11.95
C ARG A 243 -11.27 -16.29 11.61
N THR A 244 -11.11 -15.45 10.61
CA THR A 244 -12.08 -14.40 10.24
C THR A 244 -13.07 -14.85 9.16
N THR A 245 -12.75 -15.92 8.44
CA THR A 245 -13.59 -16.47 7.36
C THR A 245 -13.30 -17.96 7.16
N PRO A 246 -14.33 -18.78 6.87
CA PRO A 246 -14.13 -20.21 6.65
C PRO A 246 -13.41 -20.55 5.34
N PHE A 247 -13.23 -19.59 4.45
CA PHE A 247 -12.62 -19.79 3.12
C PHE A 247 -11.10 -19.70 3.10
N ILE A 248 -10.47 -19.35 4.23
CA ILE A 248 -9.01 -19.25 4.36
C ILE A 248 -8.53 -20.33 5.32
N GLY A 249 -7.59 -21.15 4.87
CA GLY A 249 -7.18 -22.37 5.57
C GLY A 249 -5.67 -22.60 5.65
N ASN A 250 -5.29 -23.85 5.47
CA ASN A 250 -3.93 -24.33 5.71
C ASN A 250 -2.90 -23.79 4.72
N TYR A 251 -3.25 -23.59 3.45
CA TYR A 251 -2.29 -23.09 2.45
C TYR A 251 -1.89 -21.64 2.76
N THR A 252 -2.82 -20.83 3.26
CA THR A 252 -2.48 -19.48 3.77
C THR A 252 -1.56 -19.56 4.98
N ILE A 253 -1.80 -20.51 5.93
CA ILE A 253 -0.92 -20.70 7.09
C ILE A 253 0.50 -21.08 6.65
N TRP A 254 0.66 -21.98 5.69
CA TRP A 254 1.97 -22.33 5.15
C TRP A 254 2.64 -21.15 4.44
N ALA A 255 1.87 -20.35 3.69
CA ALA A 255 2.38 -19.12 3.08
C ALA A 255 2.87 -18.14 4.16
N VAL A 256 2.16 -18.01 5.29
CA VAL A 256 2.58 -17.13 6.41
C VAL A 256 3.89 -17.60 7.04
N TYR A 257 4.12 -18.92 7.18
CA TYR A 257 5.42 -19.41 7.64
C TYR A 257 6.53 -19.10 6.65
N GLY A 258 6.26 -19.21 5.34
CA GLY A 258 7.20 -18.79 4.31
C GLY A 258 7.52 -17.29 4.38
N ILE A 259 6.49 -16.46 4.61
CA ILE A 259 6.64 -15.00 4.79
C ILE A 259 7.47 -14.70 6.05
N ALA A 260 7.25 -15.41 7.16
CA ALA A 260 8.06 -15.24 8.36
C ALA A 260 9.56 -15.50 8.07
N GLY A 261 9.86 -16.56 7.30
CA GLY A 261 11.22 -16.82 6.83
C GLY A 261 11.79 -15.70 5.95
N LEU A 262 10.99 -15.16 5.02
CA LEU A 262 11.40 -14.04 4.17
C LEU A 262 11.68 -12.76 4.98
N LEU A 263 10.86 -12.46 5.98
CA LEU A 263 11.06 -11.30 6.86
C LEU A 263 12.33 -11.47 7.72
N VAL A 264 12.63 -12.68 8.20
CA VAL A 264 13.91 -12.96 8.87
C VAL A 264 15.07 -12.69 7.92
N VAL A 265 15.02 -13.17 6.68
CA VAL A 265 16.06 -12.89 5.66
C VAL A 265 16.19 -11.40 5.41
N GLU A 266 15.08 -10.64 5.32
CA GLU A 266 15.12 -9.19 5.16
C GLU A 266 15.92 -8.51 6.27
N HIS A 267 15.69 -8.87 7.53
CA HIS A 267 16.42 -8.32 8.67
C HIS A 267 17.87 -8.80 8.75
N MET A 268 18.18 -9.99 8.24
CA MET A 268 19.57 -10.50 8.17
C MET A 268 20.41 -9.78 7.11
N LEU A 269 19.77 -9.25 6.06
CA LEU A 269 20.45 -8.51 4.98
C LEU A 269 20.92 -7.12 5.41
N ILE A 270 20.42 -6.59 6.54
CA ILE A 270 20.58 -5.19 6.93
C ILE A 270 21.08 -5.10 8.38
N SER A 271 22.04 -4.23 8.60
CA SER A 271 22.49 -3.90 9.96
C SER A 271 22.66 -2.38 10.09
N SER A 272 22.73 -1.89 11.33
CA SER A 272 23.00 -0.46 11.60
C SER A 272 24.38 0.01 11.07
N ARG A 273 25.28 -0.92 10.76
CA ARG A 273 26.62 -0.66 10.22
C ARG A 273 26.69 -0.83 8.70
N ASP A 274 25.74 -1.58 8.12
CA ASP A 274 25.73 -1.85 6.67
C ASP A 274 24.30 -1.75 6.13
N LEU A 275 24.04 -0.69 5.37
CA LEU A 275 22.77 -0.40 4.68
C LEU A 275 22.86 -0.64 3.17
N SER A 276 23.95 -1.22 2.66
CA SER A 276 24.18 -1.36 1.21
C SER A 276 23.11 -2.22 0.52
N ARG A 277 22.51 -3.16 1.23
CA ARG A 277 21.51 -4.11 0.71
C ARG A 277 20.05 -3.67 0.94
N VAL A 278 19.81 -2.47 1.46
CA VAL A 278 18.44 -1.99 1.74
C VAL A 278 17.56 -2.01 0.50
N ASN A 279 18.07 -1.63 -0.67
CA ASN A 279 17.29 -1.68 -1.91
C ASN A 279 16.94 -3.12 -2.31
N GLN A 280 17.82 -4.09 -2.13
CA GLN A 280 17.55 -5.51 -2.40
C GLN A 280 16.48 -6.04 -1.45
N ALA A 281 16.60 -5.78 -0.15
CA ALA A 281 15.61 -6.14 0.85
C ALA A 281 14.24 -5.54 0.50
N PHE A 282 14.21 -4.24 0.24
CA PHE A 282 12.98 -3.51 -0.07
C PHE A 282 12.25 -4.06 -1.31
N PHE A 283 12.96 -4.31 -2.42
CA PHE A 283 12.28 -4.70 -3.67
C PHE A 283 12.06 -6.20 -3.78
N THR A 284 13.11 -7.00 -3.58
CA THR A 284 13.04 -8.43 -3.87
C THR A 284 12.23 -9.19 -2.83
N VAL A 285 12.51 -8.94 -1.54
CA VAL A 285 11.85 -9.67 -0.45
C VAL A 285 10.37 -9.27 -0.39
N ASN A 286 10.07 -7.98 -0.44
CA ASN A 286 8.68 -7.51 -0.31
C ASN A 286 7.81 -7.85 -1.51
N ALA A 287 8.36 -7.92 -2.74
CA ALA A 287 7.62 -8.44 -3.89
C ALA A 287 7.29 -9.93 -3.72
N ALA A 288 8.24 -10.73 -3.21
CA ALA A 288 8.01 -12.15 -2.94
C ALA A 288 6.93 -12.37 -1.87
N ILE A 289 6.91 -11.57 -0.78
CA ILE A 289 5.89 -11.66 0.28
C ILE A 289 4.48 -11.50 -0.29
N GLY A 290 4.24 -10.48 -1.11
CA GLY A 290 2.92 -10.25 -1.72
C GLY A 290 2.47 -11.43 -2.60
N LEU A 291 3.38 -12.00 -3.39
CA LEU A 291 3.07 -13.14 -4.27
C LEU A 291 2.85 -14.44 -3.49
N VAL A 292 3.66 -14.72 -2.46
CA VAL A 292 3.52 -15.91 -1.60
C VAL A 292 2.17 -15.89 -0.89
N LEU A 293 1.77 -14.74 -0.31
CA LEU A 293 0.49 -14.63 0.35
C LEU A 293 -0.68 -14.78 -0.63
N LEU A 294 -0.61 -14.11 -1.79
CA LEU A 294 -1.62 -14.23 -2.84
C LEU A 294 -1.78 -15.68 -3.29
N SER A 295 -0.67 -16.41 -3.46
CA SER A 295 -0.72 -17.83 -3.85
C SER A 295 -1.40 -18.69 -2.80
N GLY A 296 -1.03 -18.52 -1.51
CA GLY A 296 -1.65 -19.29 -0.41
C GLY A 296 -3.16 -19.05 -0.31
N ILE A 297 -3.58 -17.79 -0.33
CA ILE A 297 -5.00 -17.41 -0.30
C ILE A 297 -5.74 -17.93 -1.54
N SER A 298 -5.14 -17.81 -2.73
CA SER A 298 -5.77 -18.30 -3.96
C SER A 298 -5.99 -19.82 -3.91
N ILE A 299 -5.02 -20.58 -3.42
CA ILE A 299 -5.15 -22.05 -3.30
C ILE A 299 -6.26 -22.39 -2.30
N ASP A 300 -6.33 -21.76 -1.14
CA ASP A 300 -7.41 -21.99 -0.18
C ASP A 300 -8.79 -21.69 -0.78
N LEU A 301 -8.94 -20.58 -1.52
CA LEU A 301 -10.22 -20.20 -2.13
C LEU A 301 -10.72 -21.14 -3.23
N TRP A 302 -9.82 -21.85 -3.93
CA TRP A 302 -10.16 -22.72 -5.06
C TRP A 302 -10.17 -24.21 -4.70
N PHE A 303 -9.40 -24.64 -3.69
CA PHE A 303 -9.17 -26.05 -3.36
C PHE A 303 -9.39 -26.38 -1.86
N GLY A 304 -9.66 -25.36 -1.02
CA GLY A 304 -9.93 -25.47 0.42
C GLY A 304 -11.44 -25.40 0.76
#